data_f501b438682bca6bad636d74e239532b
#
_entry.id   f501b438682bca6bad636d74e239532b
#
_cell.length_a   1.000
_cell.length_b   1.000
_cell.length_c   1.000
_cell.angle_alpha   90.00
_cell.angle_beta   90.00
_cell.angle_gamma   90.00
#
_symmetry.space_group_name_H-M   'P 1'
#
loop_
_entity.id
_entity.type
_entity.pdbx_description
1 polymer ?
#
loop_
_entity_poly.entity_id
_entity_poly.type
_entity_poly.pdbx_seq_one_letter_code
_entity_poly.pdbx_strand_id
1 'polypeptide(L)'
;MPTPLLKTPPMPSNRLTVAFLIGMSCLSGLAQTPPPAPAAQKGPAPASKEAEEDAEIIVLAGLPHLKEKEAILSYARQTYIKADLIKDKPLLQIIRLSLAKLEDQPENAAKIRQEHLVQLAEYFTKQAMAAQDAGQMADALRLAQVAIRCNPGNAKAKLFYANFLHNIAGRTDDGIQTLKHGLEFLPVDDPLTKDYLERYFQLLQARERDQEVIDESLKLIQVTKNMPTYMRDSLSMSAATSLYWTGKYPDAVNIINASSLDTQPNGLLLKARALFEGGKTQESINLLEAKTSAFKGAGRDAILSQLARFHILLGQHKMALAVTQERISADEKAPFPHIQKLQLLDRLGLKDEFDKELRLTFAQYAGSSAPMIALANFAAEKGYAELTGALANSAAQHGLERATFAALHLEAILNGPNPGQVIVQYQQIVAADKAFFKSNEAIVQALLAIAYHARQKPDAVIAKRDRDIGDRYLTEFLKAKDLGPEAYRSVGRHLRSIRAGDAAVRVLEAGITLFPRYSQLRSEYISARILAGQTETYGTRKSVADELELLLTMRRPSPAIWQEAVSWLRSESKLPADRQRKLEAAMSPLIRSNLDPEALAGR
;
A
#
# COMPACT_ATOMS: atom_id res chain seq x y z
N MET A 1 24.74 -6.53 9.62
CA MET A 1 23.99 -6.02 8.44
C MET A 1 22.70 -5.43 8.97
N PRO A 2 22.34 -4.17 8.70
CA PRO A 2 21.12 -3.60 9.21
C PRO A 2 19.93 -4.20 8.45
N THR A 3 18.98 -4.74 9.20
CA THR A 3 17.67 -5.19 8.74
C THR A 3 16.94 -4.01 8.08
N PRO A 4 16.32 -4.16 6.91
CA PRO A 4 15.54 -3.09 6.29
C PRO A 4 14.35 -2.76 7.21
N LEU A 5 14.31 -1.51 7.68
CA LEU A 5 13.20 -0.92 8.40
C LEU A 5 11.91 -1.14 7.59
N LEU A 6 10.98 -1.90 8.15
CA LEU A 6 9.61 -2.03 7.66
C LEU A 6 9.05 -0.63 7.41
N LYS A 7 8.87 -0.28 6.13
CA LYS A 7 8.10 0.91 5.73
C LYS A 7 6.67 0.70 6.21
N THR A 8 6.36 1.24 7.38
CA THR A 8 4.97 1.35 7.81
C THR A 8 4.21 2.15 6.76
N PRO A 9 3.05 1.68 6.27
CA PRO A 9 2.24 2.49 5.38
C PRO A 9 1.90 3.80 6.08
N PRO A 10 1.97 4.94 5.38
CA PRO A 10 1.64 6.23 5.96
C PRO A 10 0.19 6.19 6.43
N MET A 11 -0.04 6.55 7.68
CA MET A 11 -1.38 6.75 8.20
C MET A 11 -2.06 7.90 7.46
N PRO A 12 -3.33 7.78 7.07
CA PRO A 12 -4.04 8.85 6.40
C PRO A 12 -4.21 10.04 7.36
N SER A 13 -3.57 11.15 7.06
CA SER A 13 -3.99 12.44 7.60
C SER A 13 -5.33 12.82 6.93
N ASN A 14 -6.25 13.40 7.68
CA ASN A 14 -7.62 13.74 7.23
C ASN A 14 -7.70 14.81 6.11
N ARG A 15 -6.57 15.19 5.53
CA ARG A 15 -6.48 16.08 4.36
C ARG A 15 -5.42 15.54 3.40
N LEU A 16 -5.72 14.43 2.74
CA LEU A 16 -4.94 13.96 1.62
C LEU A 16 -5.62 14.44 0.34
N THR A 17 -5.02 15.42 -0.26
CA THR A 17 -5.33 16.03 -1.53
C THR A 17 -4.91 15.14 -2.71
N VAL A 18 -5.21 15.53 -3.93
CA VAL A 18 -4.73 14.92 -5.19
C VAL A 18 -3.20 14.76 -5.20
N ALA A 19 -2.46 15.59 -4.43
CA ALA A 19 -1.02 15.44 -4.17
C ALA A 19 -0.61 14.00 -3.78
N PHE A 20 -1.50 13.26 -3.10
CA PHE A 20 -1.27 11.86 -2.76
C PHE A 20 -1.36 10.92 -3.97
N LEU A 21 -2.15 11.27 -4.99
CA LEU A 21 -2.23 10.52 -6.24
C LEU A 21 -0.87 10.44 -6.94
N ILE A 22 -0.19 11.59 -7.05
CA ILE A 22 1.10 11.68 -7.72
C ILE A 22 2.20 11.09 -6.83
N GLY A 23 2.19 11.39 -5.53
CA GLY A 23 3.14 10.83 -4.57
C GLY A 23 3.11 9.30 -4.50
N MET A 24 1.93 8.67 -4.55
CA MET A 24 1.79 7.21 -4.56
C MET A 24 2.18 6.60 -5.92
N SER A 25 1.84 7.25 -7.03
CA SER A 25 2.27 6.78 -8.35
C SER A 25 3.79 6.89 -8.53
N CYS A 26 4.42 7.91 -7.96
CA CYS A 26 5.88 8.03 -7.96
C CYS A 26 6.56 7.03 -7.02
N LEU A 27 5.93 6.68 -5.88
CA LEU A 27 6.46 5.67 -4.96
C LEU A 27 6.26 4.25 -5.50
N SER A 28 5.20 3.97 -6.25
CA SER A 28 5.04 2.72 -6.99
C SER A 28 5.90 2.66 -8.25
N GLY A 29 6.24 3.80 -8.84
CA GLY A 29 7.20 3.93 -9.95
C GLY A 29 8.68 3.79 -9.51
N LEU A 30 8.99 3.98 -8.22
CA LEU A 30 10.29 3.65 -7.62
C LEU A 30 10.46 2.13 -7.38
N ALA A 31 9.41 1.32 -7.52
CA ALA A 31 9.52 -0.09 -7.82
C ALA A 31 9.89 -0.21 -9.30
N GLN A 32 11.17 0.02 -9.59
CA GLN A 32 11.88 -0.25 -10.84
C GLN A 32 10.97 -0.29 -12.08
N THR A 33 10.88 0.83 -12.81
CA THR A 33 10.69 0.72 -14.25
C THR A 33 11.82 -0.19 -14.74
N PRO A 34 11.53 -1.32 -15.41
CA PRO A 34 12.58 -2.07 -16.05
C PRO A 34 13.31 -1.09 -16.98
N PRO A 35 14.66 -1.11 -17.00
CA PRO A 35 15.40 -0.31 -17.95
C PRO A 35 14.85 -0.62 -19.36
N PRO A 36 14.81 0.36 -20.28
CA PRO A 36 14.39 0.10 -21.65
C PRO A 36 15.16 -1.11 -22.13
N ALA A 37 14.44 -2.11 -22.63
CA ALA A 37 15.03 -3.35 -23.10
C ALA A 37 16.23 -3.01 -23.98
N PRO A 38 17.45 -3.52 -23.69
CA PRO A 38 18.57 -3.34 -24.56
C PRO A 38 18.18 -3.91 -25.92
N ALA A 39 18.46 -3.15 -26.98
CA ALA A 39 18.20 -3.56 -28.35
C ALA A 39 18.71 -5.01 -28.52
N ALA A 40 17.81 -5.89 -28.92
CA ALA A 40 18.01 -7.32 -29.00
C ALA A 40 19.37 -7.64 -29.70
N GLN A 41 20.38 -7.93 -28.90
CA GLN A 41 21.50 -8.73 -29.41
C GLN A 41 20.92 -10.13 -29.65
N LYS A 42 20.99 -10.59 -30.88
CA LYS A 42 20.70 -11.97 -31.25
C LYS A 42 21.65 -12.88 -30.48
N GLY A 43 21.24 -13.29 -29.29
CA GLY A 43 21.85 -14.40 -28.59
C GLY A 43 21.63 -15.70 -29.38
N PRO A 44 22.38 -16.80 -29.06
CA PRO A 44 22.14 -18.09 -29.65
C PRO A 44 20.65 -18.45 -29.51
N ALA A 45 20.09 -19.00 -30.58
CA ALA A 45 18.68 -19.35 -30.66
C ALA A 45 18.27 -20.07 -29.36
N PRO A 46 17.18 -19.64 -28.65
CA PRO A 46 16.72 -20.32 -27.47
C PRO A 46 16.48 -21.78 -27.84
N ALA A 47 16.95 -22.70 -26.99
CA ALA A 47 16.49 -24.08 -27.00
C ALA A 47 14.98 -24.03 -27.10
N SER A 48 14.38 -24.75 -28.04
CA SER A 48 12.98 -24.56 -28.39
C SER A 48 12.14 -24.56 -27.11
N LYS A 49 11.19 -23.63 -26.95
CA LYS A 49 10.24 -23.60 -25.81
C LYS A 49 9.65 -24.98 -25.51
N GLU A 50 9.46 -25.79 -26.56
CA GLU A 50 8.99 -27.17 -26.48
C GLU A 50 9.95 -28.10 -25.68
N ALA A 51 11.27 -27.94 -25.79
CA ALA A 51 12.21 -28.79 -25.06
C ALA A 51 12.26 -28.44 -23.55
N GLU A 52 12.05 -27.16 -23.17
CA GLU A 52 11.94 -26.73 -21.78
C GLU A 52 10.58 -27.15 -21.17
N GLU A 53 9.50 -27.00 -21.92
CA GLU A 53 8.16 -27.43 -21.52
C GLU A 53 8.09 -28.97 -21.39
N ASP A 54 8.75 -29.71 -22.27
CA ASP A 54 8.83 -31.17 -22.20
C ASP A 54 9.62 -31.66 -21.00
N ALA A 55 10.73 -31.01 -20.64
CA ALA A 55 11.51 -31.35 -19.44
C ALA A 55 10.70 -31.10 -18.17
N GLU A 56 9.94 -30.00 -18.12
CA GLU A 56 9.04 -29.66 -17.00
C GLU A 56 7.88 -30.64 -16.87
N ILE A 57 7.21 -30.99 -17.96
CA ILE A 57 6.10 -31.93 -17.99
C ILE A 57 6.56 -33.31 -17.49
N ILE A 58 7.75 -33.73 -17.83
CA ILE A 58 8.29 -35.02 -17.42
C ILE A 58 8.63 -35.05 -15.94
N VAL A 59 9.23 -33.98 -15.42
CA VAL A 59 9.49 -33.82 -13.97
C VAL A 59 8.18 -33.85 -13.18
N LEU A 60 7.11 -33.24 -13.70
CA LEU A 60 5.83 -33.11 -13.01
C LEU A 60 4.87 -34.28 -13.21
N ALA A 61 4.78 -34.81 -14.44
CA ALA A 61 3.76 -35.80 -14.77
C ALA A 61 4.07 -37.22 -14.26
N GLY A 62 5.32 -37.60 -14.17
CA GLY A 62 5.74 -38.95 -13.79
C GLY A 62 5.79 -39.24 -12.28
N LEU A 63 6.03 -38.20 -11.47
CA LEU A 63 6.43 -38.39 -10.06
C LEU A 63 5.33 -38.81 -9.08
N PRO A 64 4.09 -38.33 -9.13
CA PRO A 64 3.07 -38.71 -8.15
C PRO A 64 2.63 -40.17 -8.22
N HIS A 65 2.78 -40.82 -9.38
CA HIS A 65 2.21 -42.13 -9.66
C HIS A 65 3.22 -43.29 -9.61
N LEU A 66 4.53 -43.01 -9.55
CA LEU A 66 5.58 -44.05 -9.54
C LEU A 66 5.73 -44.63 -8.14
N LYS A 67 5.30 -45.88 -7.94
CA LYS A 67 5.41 -46.61 -6.67
C LYS A 67 6.49 -47.69 -6.69
N GLU A 68 6.82 -48.21 -7.85
CA GLU A 68 7.74 -49.33 -8.01
C GLU A 68 9.15 -48.85 -8.36
N LYS A 69 10.17 -49.59 -7.87
CA LYS A 69 11.59 -49.30 -8.04
C LYS A 69 11.98 -49.16 -9.51
N GLU A 70 11.62 -50.14 -10.34
CA GLU A 70 11.94 -50.12 -11.77
C GLU A 70 11.34 -48.93 -12.50
N ALA A 71 10.10 -48.56 -12.14
CA ALA A 71 9.46 -47.39 -12.71
C ALA A 71 10.17 -46.08 -12.33
N ILE A 72 10.63 -45.97 -11.08
CA ILE A 72 11.39 -44.80 -10.60
C ILE A 72 12.73 -44.69 -11.31
N LEU A 73 13.46 -45.83 -11.46
CA LEU A 73 14.74 -45.85 -12.18
C LEU A 73 14.61 -45.54 -13.65
N SER A 74 13.60 -46.10 -14.31
CA SER A 74 13.30 -45.81 -15.73
C SER A 74 12.99 -44.34 -15.93
N TYR A 75 12.15 -43.78 -15.08
CA TYR A 75 11.81 -42.35 -15.12
C TYR A 75 13.03 -41.46 -14.90
N ALA A 76 13.86 -41.73 -13.88
CA ALA A 76 15.02 -40.93 -13.59
C ALA A 76 16.04 -40.95 -14.75
N ARG A 77 16.23 -42.11 -15.42
CA ARG A 77 17.07 -42.23 -16.61
C ARG A 77 16.55 -41.44 -17.80
N GLN A 78 15.23 -41.48 -18.04
CA GLN A 78 14.60 -40.68 -19.11
C GLN A 78 14.71 -39.17 -18.85
N THR A 79 14.52 -38.77 -17.61
CA THR A 79 14.67 -37.37 -17.18
C THR A 79 16.12 -36.90 -17.33
N TYR A 80 17.12 -37.78 -16.99
CA TYR A 80 18.53 -37.48 -17.20
C TYR A 80 18.86 -37.24 -18.69
N ILE A 81 18.40 -38.10 -19.59
CA ILE A 81 18.62 -37.96 -21.04
C ILE A 81 18.03 -36.63 -21.55
N LYS A 82 16.85 -36.25 -21.11
CA LYS A 82 16.22 -34.99 -21.52
C LYS A 82 16.92 -33.77 -20.93
N ALA A 83 17.35 -33.81 -19.67
CA ALA A 83 18.13 -32.76 -19.05
C ALA A 83 19.51 -32.56 -19.75
N ASP A 84 20.10 -33.64 -20.28
CA ASP A 84 21.33 -33.56 -21.07
C ASP A 84 21.11 -32.85 -22.41
N LEU A 85 19.94 -33.04 -23.03
CA LEU A 85 19.58 -32.36 -24.27
C LEU A 85 19.51 -30.84 -24.11
N ILE A 86 18.99 -30.36 -22.97
CA ILE A 86 18.93 -28.92 -22.65
C ILE A 86 20.25 -28.38 -22.04
N LYS A 87 21.24 -29.24 -21.79
CA LYS A 87 22.58 -28.90 -21.24
C LYS A 87 22.54 -28.14 -19.91
N ASP A 88 21.52 -28.40 -19.08
CA ASP A 88 21.40 -27.82 -17.75
C ASP A 88 22.26 -28.60 -16.74
N LYS A 89 23.48 -28.14 -16.54
CA LYS A 89 24.46 -28.81 -15.66
C LYS A 89 23.99 -28.98 -14.22
N PRO A 90 23.39 -27.96 -13.54
CA PRO A 90 22.87 -28.14 -12.17
C PRO A 90 21.74 -29.16 -12.07
N LEU A 91 20.79 -29.17 -13.00
CA LEU A 91 19.71 -30.12 -13.06
C LEU A 91 20.22 -31.54 -13.33
N LEU A 92 21.12 -31.68 -14.28
CA LEU A 92 21.80 -32.96 -14.57
C LEU A 92 22.53 -33.54 -13.35
N GLN A 93 23.18 -32.69 -12.55
CA GLN A 93 23.86 -33.16 -11.33
C GLN A 93 22.87 -33.69 -10.30
N ILE A 94 21.74 -33.02 -10.08
CA ILE A 94 20.69 -33.48 -9.16
C ILE A 94 20.18 -34.86 -9.59
N ILE A 95 19.85 -35.01 -10.88
CA ILE A 95 19.31 -36.25 -11.43
C ILE A 95 20.34 -37.38 -11.37
N ARG A 96 21.59 -37.09 -11.72
CA ARG A 96 22.70 -38.08 -11.66
C ARG A 96 22.95 -38.62 -10.25
N LEU A 97 22.93 -37.73 -9.24
CA LEU A 97 23.09 -38.13 -7.84
C LEU A 97 21.92 -39.01 -7.38
N SER A 98 20.71 -38.68 -7.79
CA SER A 98 19.53 -39.48 -7.44
C SER A 98 19.52 -40.84 -8.14
N LEU A 99 19.96 -40.91 -9.41
CA LEU A 99 20.12 -42.16 -10.13
C LEU A 99 21.15 -43.05 -9.46
N ALA A 100 22.35 -42.55 -9.13
CA ALA A 100 23.41 -43.30 -8.46
C ALA A 100 22.93 -43.88 -7.11
N LYS A 101 22.22 -43.08 -6.30
CA LYS A 101 21.62 -43.56 -5.05
C LYS A 101 20.57 -44.65 -5.28
N LEU A 102 19.72 -44.53 -6.32
CA LEU A 102 18.69 -45.52 -6.64
C LEU A 102 19.31 -46.86 -7.10
N GLU A 103 20.42 -46.80 -7.82
CA GLU A 103 21.17 -47.99 -8.26
C GLU A 103 21.90 -48.69 -7.13
N ASP A 104 22.44 -47.91 -6.18
CA ASP A 104 23.19 -48.43 -5.01
C ASP A 104 22.24 -48.94 -3.91
N GLN A 105 21.12 -48.28 -3.65
CA GLN A 105 20.18 -48.57 -2.57
C GLN A 105 18.73 -48.68 -3.08
N PRO A 106 18.43 -49.68 -3.88
CA PRO A 106 17.13 -49.82 -4.53
C PRO A 106 15.94 -50.04 -3.57
N GLU A 107 16.21 -50.61 -2.38
CA GLU A 107 15.20 -50.78 -1.32
C GLU A 107 14.73 -49.45 -0.72
N ASN A 108 15.53 -48.39 -0.85
CA ASN A 108 15.25 -47.05 -0.36
C ASN A 108 14.59 -46.15 -1.43
N ALA A 109 14.09 -46.68 -2.54
CA ALA A 109 13.62 -45.92 -3.69
C ALA A 109 12.59 -44.84 -3.33
N ALA A 110 11.65 -45.09 -2.42
CA ALA A 110 10.66 -44.13 -1.99
C ALA A 110 11.27 -42.92 -1.27
N LYS A 111 12.26 -43.17 -0.40
CA LYS A 111 13.00 -42.13 0.33
C LYS A 111 13.86 -41.30 -0.63
N ILE A 112 14.60 -41.96 -1.51
CA ILE A 112 15.46 -41.31 -2.50
C ILE A 112 14.62 -40.43 -3.44
N ARG A 113 13.44 -40.90 -3.84
CA ARG A 113 12.48 -40.11 -4.62
C ARG A 113 12.05 -38.85 -3.85
N GLN A 114 11.73 -38.97 -2.57
CA GLN A 114 11.35 -37.81 -1.75
C GLN A 114 12.52 -36.81 -1.64
N GLU A 115 13.74 -37.27 -1.41
CA GLU A 115 14.93 -36.41 -1.41
C GLU A 115 15.14 -35.72 -2.76
N HIS A 116 14.94 -36.43 -3.86
CA HIS A 116 15.04 -35.90 -5.22
C HIS A 116 14.02 -34.76 -5.48
N LEU A 117 12.77 -34.95 -5.07
CA LEU A 117 11.73 -33.93 -5.18
C LEU A 117 12.05 -32.68 -4.38
N VAL A 118 12.62 -32.83 -3.18
CA VAL A 118 13.08 -31.69 -2.37
C VAL A 118 14.18 -30.92 -3.11
N GLN A 119 15.18 -31.61 -3.67
CA GLN A 119 16.27 -30.97 -4.41
C GLN A 119 15.79 -30.28 -5.69
N LEU A 120 14.85 -30.88 -6.42
CA LEU A 120 14.23 -30.25 -7.57
C LEU A 120 13.45 -28.99 -7.18
N ALA A 121 12.71 -29.04 -6.07
CA ALA A 121 11.99 -27.87 -5.59
C ALA A 121 12.92 -26.71 -5.23
N GLU A 122 14.06 -27.00 -4.60
CA GLU A 122 15.08 -25.98 -4.32
C GLU A 122 15.70 -25.40 -5.60
N TYR A 123 16.01 -26.26 -6.57
CA TYR A 123 16.53 -25.85 -7.86
C TYR A 123 15.55 -24.90 -8.56
N PHE A 124 14.28 -25.30 -8.74
CA PHE A 124 13.29 -24.48 -9.40
C PHE A 124 12.96 -23.19 -8.63
N THR A 125 13.06 -23.19 -7.30
CA THR A 125 12.93 -21.96 -6.51
C THR A 125 14.04 -20.96 -6.85
N LYS A 126 15.29 -21.43 -6.95
CA LYS A 126 16.43 -20.58 -7.35
C LYS A 126 16.27 -20.04 -8.77
N GLN A 127 15.83 -20.89 -9.70
CA GLN A 127 15.56 -20.46 -11.08
C GLN A 127 14.43 -19.44 -11.17
N ALA A 128 13.37 -19.60 -10.37
CA ALA A 128 12.28 -18.63 -10.30
C ALA A 128 12.77 -17.25 -9.83
N MET A 129 13.62 -17.21 -8.80
CA MET A 129 14.25 -15.98 -8.33
C MET A 129 15.14 -15.33 -9.40
N ALA A 130 15.98 -16.12 -10.06
CA ALA A 130 16.84 -15.64 -11.14
C ALA A 130 16.02 -15.10 -12.34
N ALA A 131 14.92 -15.75 -12.70
CA ALA A 131 14.01 -15.28 -13.75
C ALA A 131 13.33 -13.95 -13.37
N GLN A 132 12.96 -13.76 -12.09
CA GLN A 132 12.45 -12.49 -11.60
C GLN A 132 13.48 -11.38 -11.71
N ASP A 133 14.72 -11.64 -11.28
CA ASP A 133 15.81 -10.67 -11.37
C ASP A 133 16.13 -10.29 -12.83
N ALA A 134 15.93 -11.22 -13.75
CA ALA A 134 16.04 -10.99 -15.20
C ALA A 134 14.81 -10.32 -15.83
N GLY A 135 13.77 -10.00 -15.05
CA GLY A 135 12.52 -9.41 -15.55
C GLY A 135 11.58 -10.40 -16.27
N GLN A 136 11.87 -11.69 -16.25
CA GLN A 136 11.09 -12.74 -16.91
C GLN A 136 9.95 -13.22 -16.00
N MET A 137 8.95 -12.36 -15.80
CA MET A 137 7.91 -12.55 -14.77
C MET A 137 7.04 -13.79 -14.99
N ALA A 138 6.71 -14.14 -16.23
CA ALA A 138 5.91 -15.32 -16.55
C ALA A 138 6.67 -16.62 -16.20
N ASP A 139 7.96 -16.68 -16.53
CA ASP A 139 8.82 -17.83 -16.21
C ASP A 139 9.05 -17.94 -14.69
N ALA A 140 9.28 -16.83 -14.00
CA ALA A 140 9.42 -16.81 -12.55
C ALA A 140 8.17 -17.42 -11.86
N LEU A 141 6.98 -17.04 -12.30
CA LEU A 141 5.72 -17.58 -11.77
C LEU A 141 5.59 -19.07 -12.04
N ARG A 142 5.85 -19.50 -13.27
CA ARG A 142 5.77 -20.89 -13.70
C ARG A 142 6.75 -21.78 -12.90
N LEU A 143 8.01 -21.37 -12.80
CA LEU A 143 9.05 -22.10 -12.08
C LEU A 143 8.75 -22.22 -10.56
N ALA A 144 8.19 -21.16 -9.96
CA ALA A 144 7.74 -21.23 -8.55
C ALA A 144 6.60 -22.24 -8.35
N GLN A 145 5.65 -22.31 -9.28
CA GLN A 145 4.60 -23.33 -9.26
C GLN A 145 5.16 -24.75 -9.39
N VAL A 146 6.12 -24.94 -10.29
CA VAL A 146 6.83 -26.22 -10.42
C VAL A 146 7.50 -26.61 -9.11
N ALA A 147 8.23 -25.70 -8.48
CA ALA A 147 8.87 -25.94 -7.18
C ALA A 147 7.87 -26.39 -6.10
N ILE A 148 6.71 -25.74 -6.01
CA ILE A 148 5.64 -26.08 -5.05
C ILE A 148 5.05 -27.45 -5.36
N ARG A 149 4.88 -27.81 -6.64
CA ARG A 149 4.38 -29.14 -7.02
C ARG A 149 5.38 -30.26 -6.71
N CYS A 150 6.67 -30.00 -6.92
CA CYS A 150 7.73 -30.95 -6.53
C CYS A 150 7.75 -31.20 -5.02
N ASN A 151 7.66 -30.14 -4.22
CA ASN A 151 7.61 -30.23 -2.77
C ASN A 151 6.58 -29.25 -2.19
N PRO A 152 5.37 -29.71 -1.88
CA PRO A 152 4.35 -28.88 -1.23
C PRO A 152 4.77 -28.29 0.12
N GLY A 153 5.79 -28.86 0.78
CA GLY A 153 6.41 -28.34 2.00
C GLY A 153 7.49 -27.28 1.76
N ASN A 154 7.80 -26.90 0.49
CA ASN A 154 8.82 -25.89 0.22
C ASN A 154 8.33 -24.49 0.58
N ALA A 155 8.64 -24.07 1.80
CA ALA A 155 8.22 -22.78 2.34
C ALA A 155 8.82 -21.60 1.55
N LYS A 156 10.08 -21.68 1.09
CA LYS A 156 10.71 -20.61 0.30
C LYS A 156 9.99 -20.38 -1.03
N ALA A 157 9.66 -21.45 -1.74
CA ALA A 157 8.91 -21.37 -3.00
C ALA A 157 7.51 -20.77 -2.80
N LYS A 158 6.82 -21.19 -1.74
CA LYS A 158 5.48 -20.65 -1.42
C LYS A 158 5.55 -19.18 -1.02
N LEU A 159 6.53 -18.76 -0.22
CA LEU A 159 6.73 -17.37 0.16
C LEU A 159 7.01 -16.50 -1.07
N PHE A 160 7.91 -16.97 -1.95
CA PHE A 160 8.19 -16.30 -3.22
C PHE A 160 6.94 -16.18 -4.10
N TYR A 161 6.22 -17.28 -4.27
CA TYR A 161 5.01 -17.33 -5.10
C TYR A 161 3.90 -16.41 -4.56
N ALA A 162 3.67 -16.41 -3.25
CA ALA A 162 2.69 -15.53 -2.61
C ALA A 162 3.06 -14.05 -2.76
N ASN A 163 4.35 -13.71 -2.65
CA ASN A 163 4.85 -12.36 -2.91
C ASN A 163 4.59 -11.93 -4.36
N PHE A 164 4.86 -12.83 -5.30
CA PHE A 164 4.61 -12.58 -6.72
C PHE A 164 3.13 -12.36 -7.00
N LEU A 165 2.26 -13.23 -6.48
CA LEU A 165 0.81 -13.11 -6.63
C LEU A 165 0.29 -11.77 -6.10
N HIS A 166 0.78 -11.32 -4.96
CA HIS A 166 0.38 -10.04 -4.39
C HIS A 166 0.91 -8.84 -5.17
N ASN A 167 2.24 -8.77 -5.37
CA ASN A 167 2.90 -7.55 -5.85
C ASN A 167 2.75 -7.33 -7.36
N ILE A 168 2.66 -8.41 -8.14
CA ILE A 168 2.72 -8.35 -9.61
C ILE A 168 1.39 -8.75 -10.23
N ALA A 169 0.78 -9.82 -9.75
CA ALA A 169 -0.48 -10.33 -10.33
C ALA A 169 -1.74 -9.73 -9.69
N GLY A 170 -1.63 -8.95 -8.60
CA GLY A 170 -2.78 -8.41 -7.87
C GLY A 170 -3.67 -9.47 -7.20
N ARG A 171 -3.23 -10.74 -7.16
CA ARG A 171 -3.94 -11.92 -6.68
C ARG A 171 -3.65 -12.19 -5.21
N THR A 172 -3.91 -11.21 -4.35
CA THR A 172 -3.57 -11.26 -2.92
C THR A 172 -4.23 -12.44 -2.19
N ASP A 173 -5.49 -12.75 -2.50
CA ASP A 173 -6.22 -13.84 -1.83
C ASP A 173 -5.61 -15.21 -2.15
N ASP A 174 -5.14 -15.42 -3.37
CA ASP A 174 -4.42 -16.63 -3.73
C ASP A 174 -3.06 -16.72 -3.00
N GLY A 175 -2.39 -15.58 -2.81
CA GLY A 175 -1.19 -15.49 -1.99
C GLY A 175 -1.47 -15.88 -0.53
N ILE A 176 -2.55 -15.39 0.06
CA ILE A 176 -2.99 -15.76 1.41
C ILE A 176 -3.23 -17.27 1.52
N GLN A 177 -3.96 -17.87 0.57
CA GLN A 177 -4.22 -19.31 0.58
C GLN A 177 -2.93 -20.12 0.46
N THR A 178 -2.01 -19.69 -0.42
CA THR A 178 -0.69 -20.33 -0.58
C THR A 178 0.09 -20.34 0.73
N LEU A 179 0.12 -19.20 1.45
CA LEU A 179 0.81 -19.11 2.74
C LEU A 179 0.09 -19.91 3.83
N LYS A 180 -1.22 -19.83 3.90
CA LYS A 180 -2.00 -20.60 4.88
C LYS A 180 -1.72 -22.09 4.77
N HIS A 181 -1.78 -22.64 3.58
CA HIS A 181 -1.44 -24.03 3.33
C HIS A 181 0.05 -24.34 3.63
N GLY A 182 0.94 -23.36 3.47
CA GLY A 182 2.36 -23.54 3.80
C GLY A 182 2.63 -23.66 5.29
N LEU A 183 1.86 -22.97 6.13
CA LEU A 183 2.00 -23.04 7.59
C LEU A 183 1.75 -24.44 8.16
N GLU A 184 1.01 -25.29 7.46
CA GLU A 184 0.78 -26.69 7.87
C GLU A 184 2.06 -27.54 7.87
N PHE A 185 3.10 -27.10 7.14
CA PHE A 185 4.36 -27.85 6.96
C PHE A 185 5.55 -27.20 7.69
N LEU A 186 5.36 -26.03 8.32
CA LEU A 186 6.45 -25.29 8.95
C LEU A 186 6.47 -25.52 10.46
N PRO A 187 7.55 -26.09 11.02
CA PRO A 187 7.76 -26.13 12.47
C PRO A 187 7.88 -24.70 13.03
N VAL A 188 7.39 -24.50 14.26
CA VAL A 188 7.40 -23.19 14.91
C VAL A 188 8.81 -22.65 15.16
N ASP A 189 9.77 -23.53 15.35
CA ASP A 189 11.18 -23.22 15.60
C ASP A 189 12.02 -23.04 14.32
N ASP A 190 11.44 -23.25 13.15
CA ASP A 190 12.12 -22.98 11.88
C ASP A 190 12.36 -21.47 11.73
N PRO A 191 13.58 -21.01 11.44
CA PRO A 191 13.90 -19.60 11.26
C PRO A 191 13.03 -18.89 10.21
N LEU A 192 12.56 -19.62 9.20
CA LEU A 192 11.72 -19.07 8.13
C LEU A 192 10.27 -18.82 8.58
N THR A 193 9.83 -19.48 9.67
CA THR A 193 8.43 -19.39 10.15
C THR A 193 8.05 -17.96 10.51
N LYS A 194 8.96 -17.18 11.09
CA LYS A 194 8.74 -15.76 11.38
C LYS A 194 8.40 -14.97 10.12
N ASP A 195 9.28 -15.02 9.12
CA ASP A 195 9.11 -14.25 7.87
C ASP A 195 7.83 -14.67 7.14
N TYR A 196 7.51 -15.96 7.25
CA TYR A 196 6.33 -16.55 6.65
C TYR A 196 5.04 -16.06 7.31
N LEU A 197 4.97 -16.07 8.64
CA LEU A 197 3.85 -15.55 9.41
C LEU A 197 3.70 -14.04 9.24
N GLU A 198 4.80 -13.29 9.30
CA GLU A 198 4.77 -11.84 9.05
C GLU A 198 4.17 -11.53 7.69
N ARG A 199 4.59 -12.26 6.65
CA ARG A 199 4.04 -12.05 5.32
C ARG A 199 2.58 -12.47 5.21
N TYR A 200 2.20 -13.58 5.80
CA TYR A 200 0.82 -14.04 5.85
C TYR A 200 -0.11 -12.98 6.48
N PHE A 201 0.28 -12.47 7.64
CA PHE A 201 -0.50 -11.44 8.31
C PHE A 201 -0.49 -10.09 7.57
N GLN A 202 0.62 -9.72 6.95
CA GLN A 202 0.65 -8.53 6.08
C GLN A 202 -0.33 -8.64 4.90
N LEU A 203 -0.46 -9.81 4.27
CA LEU A 203 -1.42 -10.02 3.19
C LEU A 203 -2.87 -9.99 3.69
N LEU A 204 -3.15 -10.58 4.84
CA LEU A 204 -4.46 -10.48 5.49
C LEU A 204 -4.79 -9.01 5.81
N GLN A 205 -3.84 -8.27 6.37
CA GLN A 205 -3.97 -6.85 6.67
C GLN A 205 -4.16 -6.00 5.41
N ALA A 206 -3.49 -6.33 4.31
CA ALA A 206 -3.69 -5.66 3.02
C ALA A 206 -5.12 -5.86 2.47
N ARG A 207 -5.79 -6.94 2.88
CA ARG A 207 -7.20 -7.23 2.57
C ARG A 207 -8.16 -6.79 3.67
N GLU A 208 -7.69 -6.05 4.67
CA GLU A 208 -8.46 -5.63 5.86
C GLU A 208 -9.17 -6.79 6.58
N ARG A 209 -8.57 -7.99 6.57
CA ARG A 209 -9.04 -9.17 7.29
C ARG A 209 -8.49 -9.18 8.72
N ASP A 210 -8.61 -8.05 9.41
CA ASP A 210 -7.97 -7.79 10.70
C ASP A 210 -8.45 -8.72 11.80
N GLN A 211 -9.72 -9.13 11.80
CA GLN A 211 -10.22 -10.07 12.81
C GLN A 211 -9.52 -11.43 12.71
N GLU A 212 -9.23 -11.91 11.49
CA GLU A 212 -8.49 -13.16 11.29
C GLU A 212 -7.04 -13.04 11.79
N VAL A 213 -6.39 -11.89 11.56
CA VAL A 213 -5.04 -11.63 12.10
C VAL A 213 -5.06 -11.68 13.62
N ILE A 214 -6.04 -11.04 14.27
CA ILE A 214 -6.17 -11.04 15.73
C ILE A 214 -6.35 -12.46 16.25
N ASP A 215 -7.33 -13.19 15.71
CA ASP A 215 -7.70 -14.52 16.20
C ASP A 215 -6.57 -15.53 16.00
N GLU A 216 -5.95 -15.56 14.82
CA GLU A 216 -4.86 -16.50 14.51
C GLU A 216 -3.58 -16.17 15.29
N SER A 217 -3.21 -14.88 15.41
CA SER A 217 -2.02 -14.47 16.17
C SER A 217 -2.16 -14.81 17.65
N LEU A 218 -3.30 -14.49 18.27
CA LEU A 218 -3.54 -14.78 19.68
C LEU A 218 -3.62 -16.29 19.95
N LYS A 219 -4.26 -17.05 19.06
CA LYS A 219 -4.28 -18.51 19.12
C LYS A 219 -2.88 -19.09 19.10
N LEU A 220 -2.02 -18.65 18.17
CA LEU A 220 -0.65 -19.13 18.07
C LEU A 220 0.16 -18.81 19.33
N ILE A 221 0.02 -17.59 19.90
CA ILE A 221 0.68 -17.21 21.15
C ILE A 221 0.26 -18.11 22.31
N GLN A 222 -1.03 -18.48 22.38
CA GLN A 222 -1.59 -19.30 23.47
C GLN A 222 -1.18 -20.78 23.36
N VAL A 223 -1.23 -21.36 22.17
CA VAL A 223 -1.02 -22.82 21.99
C VAL A 223 0.45 -23.22 21.92
N THR A 224 1.36 -22.29 21.59
CA THR A 224 2.78 -22.58 21.42
C THR A 224 3.54 -22.35 22.73
N LYS A 225 3.80 -23.42 23.50
CA LYS A 225 4.44 -23.33 24.82
C LYS A 225 5.84 -22.79 24.70
N ASN A 226 6.74 -23.07 24.00
CA ASN A 226 8.14 -22.60 23.99
C ASN A 226 8.43 -21.63 22.82
N MET A 227 7.50 -20.72 22.53
CA MET A 227 7.67 -19.77 21.45
C MET A 227 8.84 -18.81 21.73
N PRO A 228 9.80 -18.66 20.78
CA PRO A 228 10.87 -17.68 20.90
C PRO A 228 10.31 -16.24 21.08
N THR A 229 10.98 -15.44 21.90
CA THR A 229 10.53 -14.05 22.20
C THR A 229 10.33 -13.22 20.93
N TYR A 230 11.27 -13.30 19.97
CA TYR A 230 11.18 -12.57 18.71
C TYR A 230 9.92 -12.91 17.88
N MET A 231 9.48 -14.18 17.94
CA MET A 231 8.29 -14.65 17.25
C MET A 231 7.02 -14.19 17.99
N ARG A 232 7.02 -14.30 19.32
CA ARG A 232 5.94 -13.80 20.15
C ARG A 232 5.73 -12.29 19.92
N ASP A 233 6.81 -11.52 19.88
CA ASP A 233 6.76 -10.08 19.60
C ASP A 233 6.22 -9.78 18.19
N SER A 234 6.63 -10.55 17.17
CA SER A 234 6.10 -10.39 15.81
C SER A 234 4.60 -10.66 15.74
N LEU A 235 4.12 -11.74 16.36
CA LEU A 235 2.68 -12.06 16.45
C LEU A 235 1.92 -10.99 17.26
N SER A 236 2.48 -10.56 18.39
CA SER A 236 1.91 -9.49 19.21
C SER A 236 1.81 -8.17 18.46
N MET A 237 2.83 -7.82 17.65
CA MET A 237 2.81 -6.63 16.80
C MET A 237 1.69 -6.72 15.75
N SER A 238 1.53 -7.87 15.10
CA SER A 238 0.49 -8.09 14.09
C SER A 238 -0.91 -7.98 14.71
N ALA A 239 -1.13 -8.63 15.86
CA ALA A 239 -2.40 -8.55 16.60
C ALA A 239 -2.69 -7.11 17.07
N ALA A 240 -1.70 -6.44 17.71
CA ALA A 240 -1.87 -5.08 18.22
C ALA A 240 -2.13 -4.08 17.10
N THR A 241 -1.48 -4.24 15.94
CA THR A 241 -1.72 -3.40 14.75
C THR A 241 -3.16 -3.56 14.24
N SER A 242 -3.65 -4.79 14.15
CA SER A 242 -5.02 -5.05 13.68
C SER A 242 -6.08 -4.60 14.71
N LEU A 243 -5.81 -4.75 16.01
CA LEU A 243 -6.64 -4.18 17.07
C LEU A 243 -6.69 -2.65 17.01
N TYR A 244 -5.55 -2.01 16.77
CA TYR A 244 -5.49 -0.57 16.56
C TYR A 244 -6.35 -0.13 15.38
N TRP A 245 -6.22 -0.78 14.21
CA TRP A 245 -6.99 -0.41 13.02
C TRP A 245 -8.50 -0.67 13.17
N THR A 246 -8.89 -1.67 13.93
CA THR A 246 -10.31 -1.93 14.25
C THR A 246 -10.83 -1.08 15.41
N GLY A 247 -9.98 -0.22 15.99
CA GLY A 247 -10.33 0.72 17.04
C GLY A 247 -10.47 0.10 18.43
N LYS A 248 -9.97 -1.12 18.63
CA LYS A 248 -9.87 -1.79 19.93
C LYS A 248 -8.60 -1.34 20.65
N TYR A 249 -8.48 -0.02 20.89
CA TYR A 249 -7.27 0.60 21.39
C TYR A 249 -6.79 0.09 22.74
N PRO A 250 -7.66 -0.11 23.76
CA PRO A 250 -7.23 -0.68 25.04
C PRO A 250 -6.61 -2.07 24.89
N ASP A 251 -7.17 -2.91 24.03
CA ASP A 251 -6.68 -4.28 23.81
C ASP A 251 -5.31 -4.25 23.09
N ALA A 252 -5.12 -3.35 22.14
CA ALA A 252 -3.83 -3.13 21.49
C ALA A 252 -2.75 -2.73 22.49
N VAL A 253 -3.06 -1.79 23.42
CA VAL A 253 -2.14 -1.37 24.49
C VAL A 253 -1.83 -2.54 25.43
N ASN A 254 -2.81 -3.34 25.81
CA ASN A 254 -2.64 -4.50 26.69
C ASN A 254 -1.68 -5.55 26.07
N ILE A 255 -1.82 -5.86 24.78
CA ILE A 255 -0.92 -6.80 24.08
C ILE A 255 0.51 -6.26 24.05
N ILE A 256 0.69 -4.97 23.77
CA ILE A 256 2.03 -4.37 23.75
C ILE A 256 2.67 -4.42 25.14
N ASN A 257 1.91 -4.12 26.19
CA ASN A 257 2.38 -4.18 27.59
C ASN A 257 2.76 -5.61 28.03
N ALA A 258 2.09 -6.62 27.49
CA ALA A 258 2.35 -8.03 27.81
C ALA A 258 3.51 -8.66 27.00
N SER A 259 4.16 -7.88 26.15
CA SER A 259 5.27 -8.28 25.28
C SER A 259 6.51 -7.41 25.50
N SER A 260 7.62 -7.68 24.82
CA SER A 260 8.80 -6.78 24.88
C SER A 260 8.71 -5.60 23.90
N LEU A 261 7.58 -5.41 23.23
CA LEU A 261 7.36 -4.38 22.23
C LEU A 261 7.41 -2.96 22.77
N ASP A 262 7.09 -2.75 24.05
CA ASP A 262 7.14 -1.43 24.71
C ASP A 262 8.58 -0.88 24.86
N THR A 263 9.60 -1.74 24.70
CA THR A 263 11.01 -1.37 24.66
C THR A 263 11.55 -1.15 23.24
N GLN A 264 10.72 -1.41 22.23
CA GLN A 264 11.07 -1.27 20.81
C GLN A 264 10.42 -0.01 20.23
N PRO A 265 11.08 0.76 19.34
CA PRO A 265 10.50 1.99 18.79
C PRO A 265 9.13 1.77 18.14
N ASN A 266 8.98 0.72 17.33
CA ASN A 266 7.73 0.44 16.62
C ASN A 266 6.56 0.09 17.55
N GLY A 267 6.82 -0.72 18.60
CA GLY A 267 5.81 -1.06 19.60
C GLY A 267 5.41 0.15 20.44
N LEU A 268 6.41 0.95 20.86
CA LEU A 268 6.17 2.20 21.59
C LEU A 268 5.32 3.19 20.78
N LEU A 269 5.62 3.34 19.48
CA LEU A 269 4.86 4.21 18.57
C LEU A 269 3.43 3.72 18.38
N LEU A 270 3.22 2.41 18.23
CA LEU A 270 1.88 1.84 18.13
C LEU A 270 1.08 2.03 19.43
N LYS A 271 1.72 1.80 20.59
CA LYS A 271 1.12 2.05 21.92
C LYS A 271 0.71 3.52 22.07
N ALA A 272 1.61 4.44 21.72
CA ALA A 272 1.31 5.87 21.79
C ALA A 272 0.13 6.26 20.89
N ARG A 273 0.10 5.74 19.66
CA ARG A 273 -1.04 5.96 18.75
C ARG A 273 -2.34 5.40 19.30
N ALA A 274 -2.31 4.19 19.86
CA ALA A 274 -3.49 3.57 20.45
C ALA A 274 -4.01 4.36 21.67
N LEU A 275 -3.13 4.88 22.51
CA LEU A 275 -3.50 5.75 23.61
C LEU A 275 -4.10 7.08 23.11
N PHE A 276 -3.46 7.70 22.11
CA PHE A 276 -3.91 8.96 21.53
C PHE A 276 -5.31 8.85 20.92
N GLU A 277 -5.50 7.88 20.03
CA GLU A 277 -6.79 7.62 19.36
C GLU A 277 -7.86 7.07 20.34
N GLY A 278 -7.44 6.43 21.42
CA GLY A 278 -8.30 5.98 22.52
C GLY A 278 -8.71 7.08 23.50
N GLY A 279 -8.36 8.35 23.22
CA GLY A 279 -8.71 9.52 24.05
C GLY A 279 -7.77 9.80 25.22
N LYS A 280 -6.71 8.99 25.40
CA LYS A 280 -5.68 9.21 26.44
C LYS A 280 -4.52 10.05 25.91
N THR A 281 -4.87 11.21 25.36
CA THR A 281 -3.95 12.08 24.59
C THR A 281 -2.73 12.49 25.39
N GLN A 282 -2.91 12.98 26.64
CA GLN A 282 -1.78 13.43 27.47
C GLN A 282 -0.88 12.27 27.90
N GLU A 283 -1.47 11.11 28.21
CA GLU A 283 -0.71 9.89 28.54
C GLU A 283 0.18 9.46 27.37
N SER A 284 -0.34 9.58 26.15
CA SER A 284 0.40 9.29 24.93
C SER A 284 1.59 10.22 24.69
N ILE A 285 1.39 11.54 24.87
CA ILE A 285 2.46 12.55 24.73
C ILE A 285 3.53 12.30 25.78
N ASN A 286 3.15 12.20 27.06
CA ASN A 286 4.07 11.97 28.18
C ASN A 286 4.89 10.67 27.96
N LEU A 287 4.27 9.63 27.43
CA LEU A 287 4.95 8.37 27.10
C LEU A 287 6.07 8.58 26.08
N LEU A 288 5.82 9.31 24.99
CA LEU A 288 6.83 9.56 23.97
C LEU A 288 7.94 10.49 24.48
N GLU A 289 7.59 11.57 25.20
CA GLU A 289 8.56 12.50 25.80
C GLU A 289 9.51 11.79 26.76
N ALA A 290 8.97 10.98 27.68
CA ALA A 290 9.77 10.23 28.64
C ALA A 290 10.72 9.20 28.00
N LYS A 291 10.34 8.66 26.84
CA LYS A 291 11.11 7.61 26.14
C LYS A 291 12.05 8.13 25.04
N THR A 292 11.93 9.38 24.62
CA THR A 292 12.72 9.94 23.51
C THR A 292 14.22 9.81 23.75
N SER A 293 14.72 10.03 24.98
CA SER A 293 16.14 9.94 25.32
C SER A 293 16.69 8.50 25.34
N ALA A 294 15.81 7.50 25.47
CA ALA A 294 16.21 6.09 25.49
C ALA A 294 16.61 5.57 24.09
N PHE A 295 16.24 6.28 23.03
CA PHE A 295 16.52 5.89 21.65
C PHE A 295 17.50 6.85 20.97
N LYS A 296 18.20 6.36 19.94
CA LYS A 296 19.15 7.13 19.13
C LYS A 296 18.84 6.93 17.64
N GLY A 297 19.40 7.80 16.79
CA GLY A 297 19.27 7.71 15.33
C GLY A 297 17.82 7.62 14.85
N ALA A 298 17.54 6.71 13.92
CA ALA A 298 16.23 6.57 13.29
C ALA A 298 15.09 6.27 14.29
N GLY A 299 15.36 5.54 15.38
CA GLY A 299 14.35 5.29 16.41
C GLY A 299 13.92 6.55 17.14
N ARG A 300 14.87 7.43 17.52
CA ARG A 300 14.58 8.72 18.13
C ARG A 300 13.86 9.65 17.16
N ASP A 301 14.30 9.71 15.90
CA ASP A 301 13.64 10.52 14.87
C ASP A 301 12.18 10.10 14.66
N ALA A 302 11.90 8.79 14.62
CA ALA A 302 10.54 8.27 14.49
C ALA A 302 9.64 8.68 15.68
N ILE A 303 10.17 8.67 16.91
CA ILE A 303 9.44 9.11 18.12
C ILE A 303 9.17 10.61 18.05
N LEU A 304 10.17 11.44 17.76
CA LEU A 304 10.01 12.89 17.61
C LEU A 304 9.05 13.23 16.46
N SER A 305 9.11 12.49 15.35
CA SER A 305 8.16 12.65 14.23
C SER A 305 6.73 12.40 14.67
N GLN A 306 6.50 11.36 15.47
CA GLN A 306 5.16 11.06 15.99
C GLN A 306 4.69 12.10 17.00
N LEU A 307 5.59 12.60 17.86
CA LEU A 307 5.29 13.66 18.81
C LEU A 307 4.91 14.96 18.11
N ALA A 308 5.68 15.39 17.10
CA ALA A 308 5.35 16.54 16.27
C ALA A 308 3.96 16.37 15.61
N ARG A 309 3.64 15.17 15.12
CA ARG A 309 2.34 14.86 14.54
C ARG A 309 1.21 15.01 15.56
N PHE A 310 1.39 14.54 16.79
CA PHE A 310 0.38 14.71 17.84
C PHE A 310 0.13 16.17 18.16
N HIS A 311 1.19 16.98 18.30
CA HIS A 311 1.03 18.42 18.49
C HIS A 311 0.34 19.10 17.30
N ILE A 312 0.59 18.67 16.06
CA ILE A 312 -0.13 19.17 14.87
C ILE A 312 -1.62 18.83 14.97
N LEU A 313 -1.97 17.61 15.33
CA LEU A 313 -3.36 17.17 15.48
C LEU A 313 -4.10 17.91 16.58
N LEU A 314 -3.40 18.36 17.61
CA LEU A 314 -3.94 19.17 18.71
C LEU A 314 -3.95 20.69 18.41
N GLY A 315 -3.56 21.12 17.21
CA GLY A 315 -3.44 22.55 16.90
C GLY A 315 -2.26 23.25 17.58
N GLN A 316 -1.41 22.51 18.29
CA GLN A 316 -0.26 23.03 19.03
C GLN A 316 0.95 23.25 18.10
N HIS A 317 0.78 24.08 17.06
CA HIS A 317 1.76 24.23 15.98
C HIS A 317 3.12 24.75 16.45
N LYS A 318 3.18 25.57 17.51
CA LYS A 318 4.45 26.06 18.09
C LYS A 318 5.24 24.91 18.73
N MET A 319 4.57 24.01 19.45
CA MET A 319 5.20 22.81 20.04
C MET A 319 5.69 21.86 18.94
N ALA A 320 4.85 21.64 17.92
CA ALA A 320 5.25 20.85 16.76
C ALA A 320 6.48 21.41 16.07
N LEU A 321 6.58 22.74 15.93
CA LEU A 321 7.74 23.42 15.35
C LEU A 321 9.01 23.22 16.19
N ALA A 322 8.91 23.31 17.51
CA ALA A 322 10.04 23.07 18.42
C ALA A 322 10.57 21.63 18.29
N VAL A 323 9.68 20.64 18.31
CA VAL A 323 10.05 19.22 18.10
C VAL A 323 10.65 18.99 16.71
N THR A 324 10.11 19.63 15.67
CA THR A 324 10.64 19.53 14.31
C THR A 324 12.04 20.15 14.21
N GLN A 325 12.27 21.26 14.90
CA GLN A 325 13.60 21.88 14.97
C GLN A 325 14.62 20.98 15.69
N GLU A 326 14.21 20.26 16.73
CA GLU A 326 15.04 19.24 17.39
C GLU A 326 15.44 18.11 16.42
N ARG A 327 14.53 17.67 15.56
CA ARG A 327 14.81 16.68 14.51
C ARG A 327 15.84 17.20 13.51
N ILE A 328 15.70 18.45 13.06
CA ILE A 328 16.66 19.09 12.14
C ILE A 328 18.04 19.19 12.80
N SER A 329 18.10 19.61 14.08
CA SER A 329 19.37 19.71 14.81
C SER A 329 20.07 18.35 15.01
N ALA A 330 19.32 17.26 15.03
CA ALA A 330 19.86 15.90 15.11
C ALA A 330 20.39 15.37 13.77
N ASP A 331 19.80 15.79 12.65
CA ASP A 331 20.23 15.48 11.28
C ASP A 331 19.82 16.63 10.33
N GLU A 332 20.75 17.58 10.14
CA GLU A 332 20.55 18.74 9.26
C GLU A 332 20.39 18.37 7.77
N LYS A 333 20.77 17.15 7.39
CA LYS A 333 20.66 16.67 6.00
C LYS A 333 19.37 15.90 5.73
N ALA A 334 18.58 15.63 6.75
CA ALA A 334 17.29 14.93 6.58
C ALA A 334 16.25 15.86 5.92
N PRO A 335 15.74 15.57 4.72
CA PRO A 335 14.89 16.51 3.98
C PRO A 335 13.49 16.69 4.58
N PHE A 336 12.90 15.62 5.10
CA PHE A 336 11.51 15.64 5.55
C PHE A 336 11.21 16.53 6.77
N PRO A 337 12.11 16.66 7.78
CA PRO A 337 11.92 17.63 8.84
C PRO A 337 11.89 19.09 8.33
N HIS A 338 12.70 19.46 7.34
CA HIS A 338 12.67 20.79 6.71
C HIS A 338 11.33 21.06 6.01
N ILE A 339 10.81 20.09 5.27
CA ILE A 339 9.49 20.21 4.63
C ILE A 339 8.38 20.31 5.69
N GLN A 340 8.45 19.54 6.77
CA GLN A 340 7.51 19.65 7.89
C GLN A 340 7.59 21.03 8.56
N LYS A 341 8.80 21.59 8.71
CA LYS A 341 8.99 22.94 9.22
C LYS A 341 8.32 23.98 8.32
N LEU A 342 8.48 23.88 6.99
CA LEU A 342 7.78 24.75 6.05
C LEU A 342 6.26 24.69 6.21
N GLN A 343 5.69 23.47 6.34
CA GLN A 343 4.27 23.30 6.57
C GLN A 343 3.78 23.96 7.87
N LEU A 344 4.60 23.93 8.92
CA LEU A 344 4.29 24.54 10.20
C LEU A 344 4.43 26.07 10.18
N LEU A 345 5.47 26.60 9.52
CA LEU A 345 5.65 28.04 9.33
C LEU A 345 4.50 28.66 8.52
N ASP A 346 4.06 27.96 7.47
CA ASP A 346 2.87 28.34 6.69
C ASP A 346 1.61 28.41 7.57
N ARG A 347 1.35 27.37 8.38
CA ARG A 347 0.21 27.33 9.30
C ARG A 347 0.25 28.40 10.37
N LEU A 348 1.43 28.80 10.81
CA LEU A 348 1.64 29.86 11.79
C LEU A 348 1.61 31.26 11.16
N GLY A 349 1.57 31.38 9.84
CA GLY A 349 1.62 32.66 9.11
C GLY A 349 2.97 33.37 9.18
N LEU A 350 4.06 32.64 9.47
CA LEU A 350 5.42 33.19 9.63
C LEU A 350 6.12 33.28 8.26
N LYS A 351 5.73 34.26 7.45
CA LYS A 351 6.16 34.40 6.05
C LYS A 351 7.67 34.54 5.88
N ASP A 352 8.31 35.42 6.64
CA ASP A 352 9.75 35.70 6.49
C ASP A 352 10.59 34.45 6.80
N GLU A 353 10.20 33.70 7.83
CA GLU A 353 10.83 32.44 8.22
C GLU A 353 10.56 31.35 7.20
N PHE A 354 9.33 31.29 6.68
CA PHE A 354 8.95 30.38 5.59
C PHE A 354 9.80 30.61 4.34
N ASP A 355 9.91 31.86 3.88
CA ASP A 355 10.70 32.21 2.69
C ASP A 355 12.19 31.90 2.87
N LYS A 356 12.73 32.13 4.07
CA LYS A 356 14.12 31.78 4.41
C LYS A 356 14.32 30.26 4.37
N GLU A 357 13.46 29.51 5.03
CA GLU A 357 13.52 28.05 5.07
C GLU A 357 13.32 27.43 3.68
N LEU A 358 12.40 27.99 2.88
CA LEU A 358 12.14 27.54 1.51
C LEU A 358 13.39 27.65 0.63
N ARG A 359 14.10 28.79 0.70
CA ARG A 359 15.35 29.00 -0.05
C ARG A 359 16.42 27.99 0.35
N LEU A 360 16.57 27.72 1.66
CA LEU A 360 17.53 26.73 2.18
C LEU A 360 17.18 25.32 1.69
N THR A 361 15.92 24.91 1.87
CA THR A 361 15.42 23.60 1.44
C THR A 361 15.58 23.40 -0.07
N PHE A 362 15.27 24.43 -0.85
CA PHE A 362 15.42 24.39 -2.29
C PHE A 362 16.87 24.26 -2.73
N ALA A 363 17.77 25.08 -2.14
CA ALA A 363 19.20 25.03 -2.47
C ALA A 363 19.83 23.68 -2.09
N GLN A 364 19.41 23.09 -0.98
CA GLN A 364 19.98 21.84 -0.48
C GLN A 364 19.49 20.60 -1.24
N TYR A 365 18.23 20.58 -1.72
CA TYR A 365 17.60 19.38 -2.26
C TYR A 365 17.17 19.47 -3.73
N ALA A 366 17.51 20.56 -4.45
CA ALA A 366 17.06 20.79 -5.84
C ALA A 366 17.30 19.63 -6.80
N GLY A 367 18.40 18.86 -6.64
CA GLY A 367 18.73 17.68 -7.43
C GLY A 367 18.16 16.35 -6.89
N SER A 368 17.38 16.36 -5.79
CA SER A 368 16.90 15.17 -5.12
C SER A 368 15.40 14.96 -5.36
N SER A 369 15.01 13.90 -6.06
CA SER A 369 13.64 13.66 -6.51
C SER A 369 12.63 13.60 -5.34
N ALA A 370 12.86 12.76 -4.33
CA ALA A 370 11.89 12.54 -3.27
C ALA A 370 11.59 13.80 -2.41
N PRO A 371 12.58 14.59 -1.94
CA PRO A 371 12.31 15.84 -1.24
C PRO A 371 11.60 16.87 -2.11
N MET A 372 12.01 17.00 -3.37
CA MET A 372 11.41 17.98 -4.29
C MET A 372 9.95 17.62 -4.61
N ILE A 373 9.63 16.33 -4.79
CA ILE A 373 8.25 15.86 -4.94
C ILE A 373 7.44 16.15 -3.65
N ALA A 374 8.00 15.92 -2.47
CA ALA A 374 7.30 16.19 -1.21
C ALA A 374 7.01 17.70 -1.04
N LEU A 375 7.96 18.57 -1.42
CA LEU A 375 7.75 20.01 -1.43
C LEU A 375 6.71 20.44 -2.48
N ALA A 376 6.76 19.85 -3.67
CA ALA A 376 5.80 20.13 -4.74
C ALA A 376 4.38 19.66 -4.36
N ASN A 377 4.25 18.52 -3.68
CA ASN A 377 2.98 18.04 -3.14
C ASN A 377 2.39 19.01 -2.12
N PHE A 378 3.20 19.48 -1.19
CA PHE A 378 2.76 20.51 -0.23
C PHE A 378 2.30 21.79 -0.95
N ALA A 379 3.08 22.28 -1.90
CA ALA A 379 2.75 23.48 -2.66
C ALA A 379 1.50 23.29 -3.52
N ALA A 380 1.31 22.11 -4.11
CA ALA A 380 0.12 21.75 -4.88
C ALA A 380 -1.13 21.71 -4.00
N GLU A 381 -1.02 21.10 -2.82
CA GLU A 381 -2.11 21.06 -1.83
C GLU A 381 -2.58 22.47 -1.43
N LYS A 382 -1.66 23.40 -1.30
CA LYS A 382 -1.94 24.78 -0.91
C LYS A 382 -2.36 25.69 -2.08
N GLY A 383 -2.31 25.21 -3.30
CA GLY A 383 -2.59 26.02 -4.49
C GLY A 383 -1.48 27.03 -4.82
N TYR A 384 -0.24 26.79 -4.39
CA TYR A 384 0.91 27.67 -4.64
C TYR A 384 1.46 27.44 -6.06
N ALA A 385 0.72 27.89 -7.08
CA ALA A 385 1.03 27.67 -8.48
C ALA A 385 2.40 28.24 -8.89
N GLU A 386 2.80 29.40 -8.39
CA GLU A 386 4.13 29.99 -8.67
C GLU A 386 5.25 29.10 -8.14
N LEU A 387 5.12 28.59 -6.92
CA LEU A 387 6.13 27.71 -6.32
C LEU A 387 6.23 26.38 -7.09
N THR A 388 5.10 25.76 -7.42
CA THR A 388 5.12 24.51 -8.21
C THR A 388 5.65 24.71 -9.62
N GLY A 389 5.43 25.89 -10.24
CA GLY A 389 6.04 26.26 -11.50
C GLY A 389 7.56 26.40 -11.41
N ALA A 390 8.06 27.04 -10.34
CA ALA A 390 9.51 27.12 -10.07
C ALA A 390 10.12 25.74 -9.84
N LEU A 391 9.43 24.85 -9.10
CA LEU A 391 9.85 23.47 -8.86
C LEU A 391 9.90 22.66 -10.16
N ALA A 392 8.92 22.82 -11.05
CA ALA A 392 8.89 22.16 -12.36
C ALA A 392 10.07 22.60 -13.27
N ASN A 393 10.42 23.90 -13.24
CA ASN A 393 11.58 24.41 -13.95
C ASN A 393 12.89 23.86 -13.37
N SER A 394 13.02 23.83 -12.05
CA SER A 394 14.19 23.25 -11.39
C SER A 394 14.33 21.76 -11.68
N ALA A 395 13.25 21.00 -11.63
CA ALA A 395 13.24 19.59 -11.99
C ALA A 395 13.77 19.35 -13.41
N ALA A 396 13.39 20.21 -14.37
CA ALA A 396 13.90 20.16 -15.74
C ALA A 396 15.42 20.42 -15.82
N GLN A 397 15.94 21.35 -15.01
CA GLN A 397 17.37 21.67 -14.98
C GLN A 397 18.23 20.56 -14.36
N HIS A 398 17.68 19.84 -13.37
CA HIS A 398 18.37 18.77 -12.65
C HIS A 398 18.09 17.36 -13.19
N GLY A 399 17.39 17.24 -14.35
CA GLY A 399 17.10 15.95 -14.97
C GLY A 399 16.09 15.08 -14.19
N LEU A 400 15.27 15.68 -13.33
CA LEU A 400 14.18 14.98 -12.64
C LEU A 400 13.00 14.74 -13.59
N GLU A 401 12.07 13.85 -13.22
CA GLU A 401 10.91 13.50 -14.04
C GLU A 401 9.95 14.70 -14.23
N ARG A 402 10.08 15.37 -15.35
CA ARG A 402 9.37 16.62 -15.67
C ARG A 402 7.85 16.48 -15.65
N ALA A 403 7.32 15.35 -16.13
CA ALA A 403 5.88 15.13 -16.21
C ALA A 403 5.21 15.10 -14.83
N THR A 404 5.88 14.53 -13.83
CA THR A 404 5.40 14.51 -12.44
C THR A 404 5.28 15.92 -11.88
N PHE A 405 6.32 16.76 -12.03
CA PHE A 405 6.28 18.13 -11.52
C PHE A 405 5.29 19.01 -12.30
N ALA A 406 5.11 18.78 -13.60
CA ALA A 406 4.09 19.46 -14.39
C ALA A 406 2.66 19.05 -13.96
N ALA A 407 2.43 17.78 -13.62
CA ALA A 407 1.15 17.32 -13.09
C ALA A 407 0.86 17.94 -11.72
N LEU A 408 1.86 18.06 -10.83
CA LEU A 408 1.72 18.77 -9.54
C LEU A 408 1.48 20.28 -9.73
N HIS A 409 2.06 20.88 -10.77
CA HIS A 409 1.75 22.26 -11.11
C HIS A 409 0.31 22.44 -11.59
N LEU A 410 -0.21 21.53 -12.42
CA LEU A 410 -1.63 21.53 -12.80
C LEU A 410 -2.54 21.37 -11.57
N GLU A 411 -2.15 20.51 -10.61
CA GLU A 411 -2.89 20.36 -9.36
C GLU A 411 -2.85 21.62 -8.50
N ALA A 412 -1.72 22.32 -8.40
CA ALA A 412 -1.64 23.60 -7.71
C ALA A 412 -2.58 24.64 -8.33
N ILE A 413 -2.66 24.69 -9.66
CA ILE A 413 -3.60 25.59 -10.36
C ILE A 413 -5.05 25.18 -10.05
N LEU A 414 -5.34 23.87 -10.00
CA LEU A 414 -6.67 23.35 -9.67
C LEU A 414 -7.13 23.77 -8.26
N ASN A 415 -6.21 23.71 -7.30
CA ASN A 415 -6.45 24.08 -5.90
C ASN A 415 -6.37 25.60 -5.66
N GLY A 416 -5.93 26.35 -6.64
CA GLY A 416 -5.82 27.80 -6.60
C GLY A 416 -7.15 28.53 -6.94
N PRO A 417 -7.11 29.86 -7.02
CA PRO A 417 -8.32 30.67 -7.23
C PRO A 417 -8.97 30.50 -8.61
N ASN A 418 -8.23 29.99 -9.61
CA ASN A 418 -8.68 29.88 -10.99
C ASN A 418 -8.55 28.46 -11.55
N PRO A 419 -9.33 27.46 -11.07
CA PRO A 419 -9.22 26.06 -11.48
C PRO A 419 -9.30 25.82 -13.01
N GLY A 420 -10.04 26.64 -13.71
CA GLY A 420 -10.20 26.55 -15.17
C GLY A 420 -8.90 26.75 -15.98
N GLN A 421 -7.89 27.39 -15.40
CA GLN A 421 -6.59 27.58 -16.04
C GLN A 421 -5.83 26.25 -16.25
N VAL A 422 -6.15 25.19 -15.48
CA VAL A 422 -5.63 23.83 -15.70
C VAL A 422 -5.82 23.40 -17.16
N ILE A 423 -6.98 23.67 -17.73
CA ILE A 423 -7.33 23.26 -19.10
C ILE A 423 -6.42 23.96 -20.12
N VAL A 424 -6.22 25.28 -19.94
CA VAL A 424 -5.36 26.07 -20.84
C VAL A 424 -3.91 25.63 -20.74
N GLN A 425 -3.41 25.48 -19.51
CA GLN A 425 -2.03 25.04 -19.24
C GLN A 425 -1.76 23.63 -19.80
N TYR A 426 -2.69 22.71 -19.59
CA TYR A 426 -2.60 21.37 -20.17
C TYR A 426 -2.53 21.40 -21.70
N GLN A 427 -3.40 22.18 -22.34
CA GLN A 427 -3.43 22.31 -23.80
C GLN A 427 -2.11 22.86 -24.36
N GLN A 428 -1.48 23.82 -23.68
CA GLN A 428 -0.18 24.36 -24.07
C GLN A 428 0.92 23.31 -24.01
N ILE A 429 0.97 22.52 -22.91
CA ILE A 429 1.98 21.47 -22.74
C ILE A 429 1.82 20.37 -23.79
N VAL A 430 0.59 19.90 -24.00
CA VAL A 430 0.30 18.82 -24.95
C VAL A 430 0.46 19.27 -26.40
N ALA A 431 0.26 20.57 -26.72
CA ALA A 431 0.53 21.11 -28.04
C ALA A 431 2.02 21.05 -28.40
N ALA A 432 2.90 21.20 -27.40
CA ALA A 432 4.35 21.08 -27.57
C ALA A 432 4.80 19.61 -27.64
N ASP A 433 4.23 18.73 -26.82
CA ASP A 433 4.54 17.30 -26.79
C ASP A 433 3.30 16.47 -26.38
N LYS A 434 2.72 15.75 -27.34
CA LYS A 434 1.52 14.93 -27.11
C LYS A 434 1.73 13.76 -26.14
N ALA A 435 2.96 13.27 -26.01
CA ALA A 435 3.31 12.15 -25.16
C ALA A 435 3.81 12.57 -23.76
N PHE A 436 3.90 13.87 -23.51
CA PHE A 436 4.51 14.43 -22.30
C PHE A 436 4.01 13.79 -20.99
N PHE A 437 2.70 13.61 -20.86
CA PHE A 437 2.08 13.05 -19.66
C PHE A 437 1.85 11.54 -19.69
N LYS A 438 2.46 10.80 -20.61
CA LYS A 438 2.20 9.36 -20.77
C LYS A 438 2.36 8.56 -19.46
N SER A 439 3.37 8.88 -18.64
CA SER A 439 3.60 8.25 -17.33
C SER A 439 2.57 8.62 -16.26
N ASN A 440 1.86 9.74 -16.43
CA ASN A 440 0.88 10.29 -15.48
C ASN A 440 -0.50 10.49 -16.12
N GLU A 441 -0.80 9.77 -17.19
CA GLU A 441 -2.00 10.01 -18.00
C GLU A 441 -3.29 9.93 -17.17
N ALA A 442 -3.46 8.90 -16.35
CA ALA A 442 -4.65 8.74 -15.53
C ALA A 442 -4.85 9.90 -14.53
N ILE A 443 -3.76 10.39 -13.94
CA ILE A 443 -3.80 11.51 -12.99
C ILE A 443 -4.22 12.78 -13.70
N VAL A 444 -3.64 13.04 -14.87
CA VAL A 444 -3.96 14.23 -15.66
C VAL A 444 -5.42 14.18 -16.17
N GLN A 445 -5.93 13.00 -16.55
CA GLN A 445 -7.34 12.79 -16.88
C GLN A 445 -8.25 13.17 -15.71
N ALA A 446 -7.88 12.74 -14.48
CA ALA A 446 -8.62 13.10 -13.27
C ALA A 446 -8.61 14.61 -13.01
N LEU A 447 -7.45 15.28 -13.10
CA LEU A 447 -7.32 16.73 -12.91
C LEU A 447 -8.18 17.51 -13.92
N LEU A 448 -8.18 17.10 -15.20
CA LEU A 448 -9.02 17.71 -16.24
C LEU A 448 -10.50 17.48 -15.96
N ALA A 449 -10.90 16.28 -15.57
CA ALA A 449 -12.27 15.98 -15.20
C ALA A 449 -12.76 16.91 -14.09
N ILE A 450 -11.98 17.05 -13.01
CA ILE A 450 -12.30 17.94 -11.90
C ILE A 450 -12.37 19.40 -12.36
N ALA A 451 -11.40 19.85 -13.18
CA ALA A 451 -11.36 21.22 -13.68
C ALA A 451 -12.60 21.57 -14.53
N TYR A 452 -13.06 20.66 -15.40
CA TYR A 452 -14.27 20.86 -16.19
C TYR A 452 -15.53 20.85 -15.32
N HIS A 453 -15.63 19.98 -14.33
CA HIS A 453 -16.75 19.99 -13.38
C HIS A 453 -16.75 21.21 -12.45
N ALA A 454 -15.56 21.76 -12.12
CA ALA A 454 -15.44 22.97 -11.30
C ALA A 454 -15.81 24.26 -12.04
N ARG A 455 -15.84 24.25 -13.37
CA ARG A 455 -16.22 25.43 -14.17
C ARG A 455 -17.70 25.76 -13.99
N GLN A 456 -17.97 26.70 -13.11
CA GLN A 456 -19.31 27.25 -12.96
C GLN A 456 -19.59 28.27 -14.08
N LYS A 457 -20.48 27.94 -14.99
CA LYS A 457 -20.93 28.82 -16.06
C LYS A 457 -22.41 29.19 -15.85
N PRO A 458 -22.80 30.47 -15.99
CA PRO A 458 -24.19 30.88 -15.87
C PRO A 458 -25.07 30.31 -17.00
N ASP A 459 -24.48 30.06 -18.17
CA ASP A 459 -25.18 29.45 -19.29
C ASP A 459 -25.31 27.93 -19.10
N ALA A 460 -26.58 27.47 -19.06
CA ALA A 460 -26.89 26.05 -18.82
C ALA A 460 -26.38 25.12 -19.92
N VAL A 461 -26.32 25.58 -21.18
CA VAL A 461 -25.81 24.76 -22.31
C VAL A 461 -24.31 24.59 -22.21
N ILE A 462 -23.59 25.68 -21.91
CA ILE A 462 -22.14 25.63 -21.71
C ILE A 462 -21.81 24.79 -20.48
N ALA A 463 -22.54 24.96 -19.38
CA ALA A 463 -22.34 24.15 -18.17
C ALA A 463 -22.59 22.66 -18.42
N LYS A 464 -23.58 22.28 -19.22
CA LYS A 464 -23.83 20.91 -19.64
C LYS A 464 -22.67 20.37 -20.48
N ARG A 465 -22.22 21.14 -21.48
CA ARG A 465 -21.08 20.76 -22.33
C ARG A 465 -19.81 20.54 -21.52
N ASP A 466 -19.52 21.42 -20.58
CA ASP A 466 -18.34 21.27 -19.71
C ASP A 466 -18.44 19.99 -18.85
N ARG A 467 -19.62 19.68 -18.27
CA ARG A 467 -19.87 18.42 -17.57
C ARG A 467 -19.66 17.20 -18.47
N ASP A 468 -20.22 17.21 -19.69
CA ASP A 468 -20.07 16.11 -20.65
C ASP A 468 -18.60 15.88 -21.05
N ILE A 469 -17.78 16.94 -21.09
CA ILE A 469 -16.34 16.86 -21.32
C ILE A 469 -15.65 16.27 -20.07
N GLY A 470 -15.97 16.76 -18.88
CA GLY A 470 -15.46 16.23 -17.62
C GLY A 470 -15.75 14.75 -17.46
N ASP A 471 -16.96 14.31 -17.81
CA ASP A 471 -17.38 12.91 -17.78
C ASP A 471 -16.61 12.01 -18.74
N ARG A 472 -16.21 12.53 -19.91
CA ARG A 472 -15.33 11.80 -20.83
C ARG A 472 -13.93 11.60 -20.24
N TYR A 473 -13.33 12.63 -19.67
CA TYR A 473 -12.04 12.50 -18.97
C TYR A 473 -12.12 11.53 -17.78
N LEU A 474 -13.22 11.58 -17.05
CA LEU A 474 -13.46 10.67 -15.95
C LEU A 474 -13.58 9.19 -16.41
N THR A 475 -14.19 9.00 -17.58
CA THR A 475 -14.29 7.67 -18.20
C THR A 475 -12.90 7.15 -18.60
N GLU A 476 -12.02 8.01 -19.12
CA GLU A 476 -10.63 7.62 -19.44
C GLU A 476 -9.85 7.31 -18.14
N PHE A 477 -9.96 8.12 -17.10
CA PHE A 477 -9.38 7.81 -15.78
C PHE A 477 -9.80 6.42 -15.27
N LEU A 478 -11.07 6.07 -15.38
CA LEU A 478 -11.60 4.79 -14.91
C LEU A 478 -11.13 3.56 -15.72
N LYS A 479 -10.56 3.75 -16.90
CA LYS A 479 -9.95 2.67 -17.70
C LYS A 479 -8.55 2.27 -17.20
N ALA A 480 -7.90 3.10 -16.39
CA ALA A 480 -6.58 2.80 -15.86
C ALA A 480 -6.64 1.60 -14.89
N LYS A 481 -5.75 0.60 -15.11
CA LYS A 481 -5.80 -0.68 -14.39
C LYS A 481 -4.94 -0.69 -13.11
N ASP A 482 -3.96 0.20 -13.01
CA ASP A 482 -2.93 0.14 -11.96
C ASP A 482 -3.13 1.20 -10.86
N LEU A 483 -4.35 1.71 -10.72
CA LEU A 483 -4.69 2.71 -9.72
C LEU A 483 -5.01 2.03 -8.38
N GLY A 484 -4.35 2.50 -7.31
CA GLY A 484 -4.67 2.10 -5.94
C GLY A 484 -5.96 2.77 -5.42
N PRO A 485 -6.50 2.30 -4.27
CA PRO A 485 -7.76 2.80 -3.70
C PRO A 485 -7.71 4.31 -3.38
N GLU A 486 -6.55 4.85 -3.03
CA GLU A 486 -6.35 6.27 -2.74
C GLU A 486 -6.56 7.16 -3.96
N ALA A 487 -6.28 6.68 -5.17
CA ALA A 487 -6.55 7.42 -6.39
C ALA A 487 -8.06 7.69 -6.55
N TYR A 488 -8.87 6.65 -6.43
CA TYR A 488 -10.33 6.77 -6.50
C TYR A 488 -10.88 7.65 -5.37
N ARG A 489 -10.36 7.46 -4.15
CA ARG A 489 -10.75 8.23 -2.97
C ARG A 489 -10.48 9.72 -3.15
N SER A 490 -9.29 10.07 -3.58
CA SER A 490 -8.86 11.47 -3.75
C SER A 490 -9.67 12.18 -4.85
N VAL A 491 -9.85 11.55 -6.01
CA VAL A 491 -10.66 12.10 -7.11
C VAL A 491 -12.13 12.26 -6.67
N GLY A 492 -12.69 11.24 -6.03
CA GLY A 492 -14.06 11.29 -5.52
C GLY A 492 -14.26 12.40 -4.49
N ARG A 493 -13.32 12.59 -3.56
CA ARG A 493 -13.35 13.68 -2.57
C ARG A 493 -13.32 15.05 -3.24
N HIS A 494 -12.46 15.26 -4.23
CA HIS A 494 -12.40 16.52 -4.97
C HIS A 494 -13.70 16.81 -5.72
N LEU A 495 -14.26 15.82 -6.42
CA LEU A 495 -15.53 15.95 -7.09
C LEU A 495 -16.66 16.29 -6.10
N ARG A 496 -16.63 15.71 -4.91
CA ARG A 496 -17.57 16.02 -3.81
C ARG A 496 -17.38 17.47 -3.33
N SER A 497 -16.15 17.94 -3.13
CA SER A 497 -15.87 19.30 -2.65
C SER A 497 -16.38 20.40 -3.60
N ILE A 498 -16.38 20.13 -4.90
CA ILE A 498 -16.96 21.02 -5.92
C ILE A 498 -18.46 20.74 -6.21
N ARG A 499 -19.12 19.93 -5.37
CA ARG A 499 -20.52 19.52 -5.46
C ARG A 499 -20.91 18.77 -6.74
N ALA A 500 -19.96 18.08 -7.37
CA ALA A 500 -20.19 17.17 -8.49
C ALA A 500 -20.57 15.76 -7.98
N GLY A 501 -21.67 15.65 -7.21
CA GLY A 501 -22.04 14.45 -6.46
C GLY A 501 -22.17 13.19 -7.33
N ASP A 502 -22.85 13.27 -8.48
CA ASP A 502 -23.04 12.12 -9.39
C ASP A 502 -21.70 11.60 -9.94
N ALA A 503 -20.80 12.52 -10.32
CA ALA A 503 -19.46 12.17 -10.79
C ALA A 503 -18.62 11.55 -9.66
N ALA A 504 -18.72 12.09 -8.44
CA ALA A 504 -18.06 11.54 -7.25
C ALA A 504 -18.54 10.11 -6.96
N VAL A 505 -19.86 9.88 -6.95
CA VAL A 505 -20.45 8.54 -6.74
C VAL A 505 -19.93 7.55 -7.78
N ARG A 506 -19.89 7.92 -9.06
CA ARG A 506 -19.42 7.04 -10.14
C ARG A 506 -17.96 6.60 -9.94
N VAL A 507 -17.07 7.52 -9.58
CA VAL A 507 -15.65 7.22 -9.32
C VAL A 507 -15.48 6.33 -8.09
N LEU A 508 -16.14 6.69 -7.00
CA LEU A 508 -16.02 5.97 -5.74
C LEU A 508 -16.66 4.59 -5.82
N GLU A 509 -17.75 4.43 -6.57
CA GLU A 509 -18.38 3.13 -6.84
C GLU A 509 -17.43 2.20 -7.61
N ALA A 510 -16.78 2.70 -8.65
CA ALA A 510 -15.76 1.93 -9.36
C ALA A 510 -14.61 1.51 -8.42
N GLY A 511 -14.18 2.41 -7.55
CA GLY A 511 -13.13 2.12 -6.56
C GLY A 511 -13.57 1.06 -5.54
N ILE A 512 -14.77 1.14 -4.94
CA ILE A 512 -15.24 0.13 -3.98
C ILE A 512 -15.51 -1.23 -4.63
N THR A 513 -15.77 -1.26 -5.93
CA THR A 513 -15.91 -2.52 -6.68
C THR A 513 -14.56 -3.25 -6.76
N LEU A 514 -13.47 -2.52 -6.96
CA LEU A 514 -12.11 -3.05 -7.01
C LEU A 514 -11.52 -3.31 -5.60
N PHE A 515 -11.85 -2.44 -4.64
CA PHE A 515 -11.34 -2.46 -3.28
C PHE A 515 -12.48 -2.51 -2.24
N PRO A 516 -13.27 -3.60 -2.21
CA PRO A 516 -14.53 -3.64 -1.44
C PRO A 516 -14.36 -3.51 0.07
N ARG A 517 -13.18 -3.79 0.61
CA ARG A 517 -12.86 -3.70 2.03
C ARG A 517 -12.09 -2.45 2.43
N TYR A 518 -11.83 -1.52 1.51
CA TYR A 518 -11.10 -0.30 1.84
C TYR A 518 -12.03 0.74 2.49
N SER A 519 -12.02 0.80 3.81
CA SER A 519 -12.98 1.56 4.64
C SER A 519 -12.98 3.06 4.34
N GLN A 520 -11.81 3.66 4.10
CA GLN A 520 -11.67 5.08 3.77
C GLN A 520 -12.36 5.44 2.45
N LEU A 521 -12.24 4.57 1.44
CA LEU A 521 -12.89 4.76 0.15
C LEU A 521 -14.41 4.63 0.28
N ARG A 522 -14.87 3.63 1.05
CA ARG A 522 -16.29 3.42 1.32
C ARG A 522 -16.92 4.58 2.08
N SER A 523 -16.19 5.16 3.04
CA SER A 523 -16.67 6.35 3.75
C SER A 523 -16.88 7.54 2.82
N GLU A 524 -15.96 7.79 1.89
CA GLU A 524 -16.13 8.86 0.89
C GLU A 524 -17.29 8.54 -0.09
N TYR A 525 -17.48 7.26 -0.42
CA TYR A 525 -18.62 6.82 -1.25
C TYR A 525 -19.97 7.09 -0.57
N ILE A 526 -20.09 6.77 0.72
CA ILE A 526 -21.28 7.07 1.51
C ILE A 526 -21.55 8.58 1.54
N SER A 527 -20.53 9.39 1.84
CA SER A 527 -20.64 10.85 1.84
C SER A 527 -21.05 11.41 0.48
N ALA A 528 -20.49 10.89 -0.61
CA ALA A 528 -20.85 11.33 -1.96
C ALA A 528 -22.33 10.98 -2.30
N ARG A 529 -22.81 9.82 -1.88
CA ARG A 529 -24.21 9.40 -2.08
C ARG A 529 -25.19 10.23 -1.28
N ILE A 530 -24.85 10.58 -0.03
CA ILE A 530 -25.66 11.51 0.78
C ILE A 530 -25.74 12.85 0.06
N LEU A 531 -24.62 13.42 -0.38
CA LEU A 531 -24.59 14.69 -1.10
C LEU A 531 -25.39 14.66 -2.41
N ALA A 532 -25.36 13.53 -3.13
CA ALA A 532 -26.08 13.36 -4.40
C ALA A 532 -27.57 12.99 -4.21
N GLY A 533 -28.05 12.81 -2.98
CA GLY A 533 -29.41 12.33 -2.70
C GLY A 533 -29.69 10.88 -3.13
N GLN A 534 -28.64 10.08 -3.40
CA GLN A 534 -28.74 8.69 -3.86
C GLN A 534 -28.69 7.72 -2.68
N THR A 535 -29.59 7.86 -1.73
CA THR A 535 -29.50 7.15 -0.44
C THR A 535 -30.19 5.78 -0.42
N GLU A 536 -31.10 5.54 -1.34
CA GLU A 536 -31.88 4.30 -1.41
C GLU A 536 -31.21 3.21 -2.24
N THR A 537 -31.73 2.00 -2.12
CA THR A 537 -31.29 0.86 -2.95
C THR A 537 -31.69 1.08 -4.41
N TYR A 538 -30.74 0.87 -5.33
CA TYR A 538 -31.00 0.97 -6.77
C TYR A 538 -30.23 -0.09 -7.54
N GLY A 539 -30.92 -1.03 -8.18
CA GLY A 539 -30.30 -2.16 -8.85
C GLY A 539 -29.46 -3.00 -7.90
N THR A 540 -28.16 -3.11 -8.18
CA THR A 540 -27.18 -3.83 -7.33
C THR A 540 -26.60 -2.96 -6.19
N ARG A 541 -26.86 -1.65 -6.20
CA ARG A 541 -26.41 -0.72 -5.16
C ARG A 541 -27.19 -0.93 -3.88
N LYS A 542 -26.51 -1.16 -2.80
CA LYS A 542 -27.08 -1.18 -1.44
C LYS A 542 -27.53 0.20 -1.02
N SER A 543 -28.46 0.30 -0.07
CA SER A 543 -28.81 1.59 0.53
C SER A 543 -27.62 2.18 1.32
N VAL A 544 -27.64 3.49 1.58
CA VAL A 544 -26.64 4.13 2.44
C VAL A 544 -26.64 3.51 3.84
N ALA A 545 -27.80 3.11 4.36
CA ALA A 545 -27.90 2.42 5.65
C ALA A 545 -27.16 1.06 5.65
N ASP A 546 -27.32 0.24 4.59
CA ASP A 546 -26.60 -1.03 4.47
C ASP A 546 -25.08 -0.81 4.33
N GLU A 547 -24.67 0.24 3.63
CA GLU A 547 -23.25 0.62 3.51
C GLU A 547 -22.66 1.08 4.85
N LEU A 548 -23.43 1.80 5.68
CA LEU A 548 -23.02 2.19 7.04
C LEU A 548 -22.90 0.97 7.96
N GLU A 549 -23.85 0.04 7.90
CA GLU A 549 -23.77 -1.21 8.66
C GLU A 549 -22.51 -2.00 8.29
N LEU A 550 -22.20 -2.08 6.98
CA LEU A 550 -20.99 -2.73 6.52
C LEU A 550 -19.73 -1.98 6.99
N LEU A 551 -19.71 -0.64 6.90
CA LEU A 551 -18.59 0.18 7.33
C LEU A 551 -18.28 0.03 8.84
N LEU A 552 -19.30 -0.16 9.68
CA LEU A 552 -19.14 -0.43 11.11
C LEU A 552 -18.38 -1.74 11.41
N THR A 553 -18.37 -2.69 10.47
CA THR A 553 -17.63 -3.95 10.58
C THR A 553 -16.19 -3.88 10.04
N MET A 554 -15.80 -2.76 9.46
CA MET A 554 -14.49 -2.55 8.83
C MET A 554 -13.52 -1.81 9.75
N ARG A 555 -12.31 -1.56 9.25
CA ARG A 555 -11.36 -0.61 9.86
C ARG A 555 -12.04 0.75 10.04
N ARG A 556 -11.67 1.44 11.11
CA ARG A 556 -12.25 2.76 11.39
C ARG A 556 -11.86 3.77 10.31
N PRO A 557 -12.84 4.36 9.61
CA PRO A 557 -12.58 5.47 8.69
C PRO A 557 -12.37 6.77 9.46
N SER A 558 -12.20 7.87 8.72
CA SER A 558 -12.15 9.22 9.31
C SER A 558 -13.41 9.53 10.15
N PRO A 559 -13.24 10.20 11.31
CA PRO A 559 -14.35 10.59 12.19
C PRO A 559 -15.46 11.39 11.51
N ALA A 560 -15.11 12.22 10.53
CA ALA A 560 -16.05 13.10 9.83
C ALA A 560 -17.25 12.36 9.22
N ILE A 561 -17.05 11.12 8.77
CA ILE A 561 -18.14 10.32 8.20
C ILE A 561 -19.24 10.02 9.21
N TRP A 562 -18.88 9.74 10.47
CA TRP A 562 -19.86 9.39 11.49
C TRP A 562 -20.75 10.58 11.87
N GLN A 563 -20.20 11.80 11.89
CA GLN A 563 -20.95 13.03 12.12
C GLN A 563 -21.91 13.29 10.96
N GLU A 564 -21.42 13.18 9.72
CA GLU A 564 -22.23 13.36 8.51
C GLU A 564 -23.35 12.31 8.43
N ALA A 565 -23.05 11.04 8.71
CA ALA A 565 -24.02 9.96 8.71
C ALA A 565 -25.11 10.13 9.78
N VAL A 566 -24.75 10.53 11.01
CA VAL A 566 -25.71 10.78 12.07
C VAL A 566 -26.59 12.01 11.74
N SER A 567 -26.01 13.06 11.17
CA SER A 567 -26.78 14.21 10.69
C SER A 567 -27.81 13.80 9.65
N TRP A 568 -27.38 13.04 8.63
CA TRP A 568 -28.27 12.51 7.60
C TRP A 568 -29.37 11.61 8.16
N LEU A 569 -29.03 10.69 9.09
CA LEU A 569 -30.02 9.82 9.72
C LEU A 569 -31.13 10.62 10.41
N ARG A 570 -30.79 11.71 11.08
CA ARG A 570 -31.73 12.55 11.83
C ARG A 570 -32.59 13.44 10.97
N SER A 571 -32.05 13.96 9.88
CA SER A 571 -32.71 15.00 9.08
C SER A 571 -33.38 14.48 7.81
N GLU A 572 -32.80 13.47 7.17
CA GLU A 572 -33.17 13.12 5.80
C GLU A 572 -33.51 11.62 5.60
N SER A 573 -33.14 10.75 6.56
CA SER A 573 -33.37 9.32 6.37
C SER A 573 -34.85 8.94 6.51
N LYS A 574 -35.29 8.05 5.64
CA LYS A 574 -36.64 7.46 5.65
C LYS A 574 -36.64 6.07 6.31
N LEU A 575 -35.63 5.78 7.11
CA LEU A 575 -35.48 4.47 7.76
C LEU A 575 -36.51 4.25 8.85
N PRO A 576 -36.91 2.99 9.12
CA PRO A 576 -37.69 2.65 10.31
C PRO A 576 -36.99 3.13 11.59
N ALA A 577 -37.74 3.69 12.51
CA ALA A 577 -37.20 4.34 13.72
C ALA A 577 -36.28 3.42 14.56
N ASP A 578 -36.56 2.12 14.58
CA ASP A 578 -35.72 1.14 15.30
C ASP A 578 -34.36 0.95 14.64
N ARG A 579 -34.31 0.87 13.30
CA ARG A 579 -33.05 0.76 12.55
C ARG A 579 -32.22 2.04 12.67
N GLN A 580 -32.89 3.18 12.58
CA GLN A 580 -32.24 4.49 12.76
C GLN A 580 -31.60 4.59 14.16
N ARG A 581 -32.35 4.30 15.24
CA ARG A 581 -31.84 4.30 16.62
C ARG A 581 -30.66 3.36 16.81
N LYS A 582 -30.71 2.16 16.22
CA LYS A 582 -29.64 1.17 16.29
C LYS A 582 -28.35 1.68 15.62
N LEU A 583 -28.44 2.26 14.43
CA LEU A 583 -27.31 2.86 13.73
C LEU A 583 -26.72 4.06 14.49
N GLU A 584 -27.57 4.98 14.98
CA GLU A 584 -27.12 6.12 15.78
C GLU A 584 -26.39 5.67 17.05
N ALA A 585 -26.93 4.66 17.76
CA ALA A 585 -26.31 4.12 18.96
C ALA A 585 -24.92 3.49 18.68
N ALA A 586 -24.78 2.82 17.53
CA ALA A 586 -23.51 2.23 17.12
C ALA A 586 -22.45 3.29 16.72
N MET A 587 -22.88 4.38 16.08
CA MET A 587 -21.97 5.44 15.59
C MET A 587 -21.63 6.51 16.65
N SER A 588 -22.51 6.78 17.60
CA SER A 588 -22.32 7.82 18.62
C SER A 588 -21.03 7.68 19.46
N PRO A 589 -20.60 6.49 19.89
CA PRO A 589 -19.32 6.30 20.56
C PRO A 589 -18.13 6.65 19.67
N LEU A 590 -18.25 6.41 18.35
CA LEU A 590 -17.19 6.67 17.37
C LEU A 590 -16.96 8.17 17.15
N ILE A 591 -18.01 8.97 17.25
CA ILE A 591 -17.93 10.43 17.20
C ILE A 591 -17.23 10.97 18.46
N ARG A 592 -17.60 10.44 19.63
CA ARG A 592 -17.08 10.91 20.94
C ARG A 592 -15.63 10.50 21.20
N SER A 593 -15.17 9.40 20.63
CA SER A 593 -13.80 8.90 20.81
C SER A 593 -12.75 9.69 20.02
N ASN A 594 -13.17 10.62 19.19
CA ASN A 594 -12.26 11.42 18.38
C ASN A 594 -12.06 12.79 19.02
N LEU A 595 -10.84 13.27 18.94
CA LEU A 595 -10.44 14.62 19.28
C LEU A 595 -11.42 15.62 18.67
N ASP A 596 -11.66 16.70 19.40
CA ASP A 596 -12.52 17.80 18.96
C ASP A 596 -12.31 18.09 17.45
N PRO A 597 -13.39 18.00 16.63
CA PRO A 597 -13.29 18.29 15.20
C PRO A 597 -12.69 19.66 14.90
N GLU A 598 -12.83 20.64 15.80
CA GLU A 598 -12.23 21.96 15.70
C GLU A 598 -10.71 21.91 15.85
N ALA A 599 -10.17 21.02 16.70
CA ALA A 599 -8.74 20.76 16.81
C ALA A 599 -8.17 20.04 15.57
N LEU A 600 -9.00 19.22 14.89
CA LEU A 600 -8.63 18.53 13.65
C LEU A 600 -8.79 19.41 12.40
N ALA A 601 -9.70 20.38 12.44
CA ALA A 601 -9.96 21.31 11.32
C ALA A 601 -8.93 22.44 11.21
N GLY A 602 -8.05 22.62 12.19
CA GLY A 602 -6.99 23.62 12.16
C GLY A 602 -7.53 25.04 12.11
N ARG A 603 -8.20 25.47 13.18
CA ARG A 603 -8.39 26.90 13.47
C ARG A 603 -7.07 27.54 13.83
#